data_926530d2dbf87b90df8484ac26687782
#
_entry.id   926530d2dbf87b90df8484ac26687782
#
_cell.length_a   1.000
_cell.length_b   1.000
_cell.length_c   1.000
_cell.angle_alpha   90.00
_cell.angle_beta   90.00
_cell.angle_gamma   90.00
#
_symmetry.space_group_name_H-M   'P 1'
#
loop_
_entity.id
_entity.type
_entity.pdbx_description
1 polymer ?
#
loop_
_entity_poly.entity_id
_entity_poly.type
_entity_poly.pdbx_seq_one_letter_code
_entity_poly.pdbx_strand_id
1 'polypeptide(L)'
;MRKRTFMIALASFSLFAAACGTSDTADETTTTTAAPTTTATTEATTTTEADPRADWPDQLIFGFVPSQEVEELQDDVDTFAAVLSDALGIDVVGVVTTDYTGLGVALGTGQADLGAFGPAGYVLANQTYDNLELLAQSVRFGDPTYHGQWFTNDPSVCGADPVEGAFYYDSAGNAEFREPTDTPALQVGWNGDGTRDDAVSAGLACPEPVSIDVVKGKTIAFTTETSTSGFIFPTIQLLEAGIVDTDYESIFAGGHDGAVTAVYDGSADIGVSFDDARRSVREEKPDVGEKVIIFNVTPRISNDVIAIRAELPESLKDAVFQAMADFIGTEAGAEVMDALYSWTDLTRADATTLQSLEAIKAAIEKLGYTG
;
A
#
# COMPACT_ATOMS: atom_id res chain seq x y z
N MET A 1 -4.84 31.28 19.52
CA MET A 1 -6.27 31.33 19.85
C MET A 1 -7.01 32.20 18.84
N ARG A 2 -7.57 31.68 17.81
CA ARG A 2 -8.53 32.37 16.94
C ARG A 2 -9.65 31.39 16.60
N LYS A 3 -10.79 31.60 17.23
CA LYS A 3 -12.03 30.84 16.97
C LYS A 3 -12.59 31.23 15.59
N ARG A 4 -12.76 30.28 14.69
CA ARG A 4 -13.54 30.44 13.46
C ARG A 4 -14.94 29.90 13.69
N THR A 5 -15.91 30.79 13.54
CA THR A 5 -17.35 30.55 13.66
C THR A 5 -17.84 30.00 12.32
N PHE A 6 -18.38 28.80 12.28
CA PHE A 6 -19.07 28.24 11.12
C PHE A 6 -20.52 28.70 11.10
N MET A 7 -20.93 29.29 10.00
CA MET A 7 -22.31 29.68 9.71
C MET A 7 -22.98 28.55 8.90
N ILE A 8 -24.01 27.94 9.50
CA ILE A 8 -24.86 26.93 8.83
C ILE A 8 -25.95 27.68 8.07
N ALA A 9 -26.02 27.49 6.75
CA ALA A 9 -27.12 27.94 5.91
C ALA A 9 -28.12 26.80 5.70
N LEU A 10 -29.34 26.96 6.26
CA LEU A 10 -30.49 26.10 5.98
C LEU A 10 -31.10 26.49 4.63
N ALA A 11 -31.17 25.54 3.70
CA ALA A 11 -31.96 25.68 2.49
C ALA A 11 -33.24 24.83 2.59
N SER A 12 -34.38 25.49 2.61
CA SER A 12 -35.72 24.90 2.64
C SER A 12 -36.13 24.43 1.24
N PHE A 13 -36.57 23.19 1.10
CA PHE A 13 -37.15 22.69 -0.15
C PHE A 13 -38.66 22.53 -0.02
N SER A 14 -39.38 23.25 -0.89
CA SER A 14 -40.85 23.32 -0.94
C SER A 14 -41.43 22.16 -1.76
N LEU A 15 -42.47 21.52 -1.20
CA LEU A 15 -43.34 20.56 -1.89
C LEU A 15 -44.18 21.24 -2.95
N PHE A 16 -44.33 20.62 -4.12
CA PHE A 16 -45.45 20.87 -5.04
C PHE A 16 -46.24 19.59 -5.22
N ALA A 17 -47.49 19.65 -4.80
CA ALA A 17 -48.53 18.68 -5.11
C ALA A 17 -49.34 19.22 -6.30
N ALA A 18 -49.67 18.37 -7.27
CA ALA A 18 -50.69 18.65 -8.25
C ALA A 18 -51.54 17.40 -8.52
N ALA A 19 -52.82 17.61 -8.44
CA ALA A 19 -53.88 16.63 -8.44
C ALA A 19 -54.60 16.52 -9.79
N CYS A 20 -55.29 15.39 -9.94
CA CYS A 20 -56.58 15.17 -10.68
C CYS A 20 -56.66 15.28 -12.21
N GLY A 21 -57.24 14.22 -12.75
CA GLY A 21 -57.94 14.22 -14.06
C GLY A 21 -58.67 12.89 -14.26
N THR A 22 -59.95 12.88 -13.89
CA THR A 22 -60.96 11.85 -14.18
C THR A 22 -61.50 12.01 -15.60
N SER A 23 -61.85 10.91 -16.30
CA SER A 23 -63.00 10.86 -17.19
C SER A 23 -63.46 9.41 -17.43
N ASP A 24 -64.75 9.23 -17.11
CA ASP A 24 -65.60 8.09 -17.42
C ASP A 24 -65.77 7.88 -18.92
N THR A 25 -66.01 6.69 -19.36
CA THR A 25 -67.15 6.32 -20.23
C THR A 25 -67.42 4.81 -20.18
N ALA A 26 -68.72 4.52 -20.22
CA ALA A 26 -69.41 3.28 -19.91
C ALA A 26 -69.46 2.25 -21.06
N ASP A 27 -69.75 1.04 -20.62
CA ASP A 27 -70.78 0.10 -21.14
C ASP A 27 -70.41 -0.79 -22.34
N GLU A 28 -70.36 -2.11 -22.08
CA GLU A 28 -71.22 -3.12 -22.71
C GLU A 28 -71.06 -4.49 -22.03
N THR A 29 -72.25 -5.02 -21.68
CA THR A 29 -72.49 -6.29 -21.00
C THR A 29 -72.46 -7.44 -22.00
N THR A 30 -71.66 -8.45 -21.79
CA THR A 30 -71.84 -9.78 -22.38
C THR A 30 -71.65 -10.89 -21.33
N THR A 31 -72.75 -11.53 -21.05
CA THR A 31 -72.87 -12.68 -20.15
C THR A 31 -72.33 -13.94 -20.84
N THR A 32 -71.30 -14.59 -20.26
CA THR A 32 -70.92 -15.93 -20.64
C THR A 32 -70.72 -16.80 -19.39
N THR A 33 -71.38 -17.92 -19.38
CA THR A 33 -71.50 -18.91 -18.31
C THR A 33 -70.16 -19.46 -17.86
N ALA A 34 -69.96 -19.49 -16.55
CA ALA A 34 -68.77 -20.03 -15.89
C ALA A 34 -68.77 -21.58 -15.84
N ALA A 35 -67.65 -22.18 -16.19
CA ALA A 35 -67.26 -23.50 -15.80
C ALA A 35 -66.40 -23.43 -14.51
N PRO A 36 -66.46 -24.39 -13.57
CA PRO A 36 -65.70 -24.32 -12.33
C PRO A 36 -64.19 -24.54 -12.57
N THR A 37 -63.45 -23.48 -12.36
CA THR A 37 -61.97 -23.56 -12.38
C THR A 37 -61.49 -23.99 -11.00
N THR A 38 -60.88 -25.15 -10.96
CA THR A 38 -60.13 -25.67 -9.77
C THR A 38 -58.93 -24.74 -9.57
N THR A 39 -58.98 -23.94 -8.53
CA THR A 39 -57.85 -23.07 -8.13
C THR A 39 -56.77 -23.96 -7.50
N ALA A 40 -55.75 -24.28 -8.29
CA ALA A 40 -54.51 -24.80 -7.75
C ALA A 40 -53.84 -23.68 -6.96
N THR A 41 -53.82 -23.76 -5.65
CA THR A 41 -53.01 -22.88 -4.80
C THR A 41 -51.56 -23.25 -5.03
N THR A 42 -50.87 -22.50 -5.84
CA THR A 42 -49.40 -22.57 -5.93
C THR A 42 -48.88 -21.91 -4.66
N GLU A 43 -48.45 -22.72 -3.69
CA GLU A 43 -47.61 -22.23 -2.61
C GLU A 43 -46.35 -21.62 -3.24
N ALA A 44 -46.24 -20.32 -3.18
CA ALA A 44 -45.01 -19.63 -3.48
C ALA A 44 -43.98 -20.06 -2.44
N THR A 45 -43.10 -20.96 -2.80
CA THR A 45 -41.89 -21.25 -2.04
C THR A 45 -41.07 -19.99 -2.02
N THR A 46 -41.17 -19.20 -0.96
CA THR A 46 -40.24 -18.09 -0.69
C THR A 46 -38.90 -18.75 -0.38
N THR A 47 -38.05 -18.87 -1.39
CA THR A 47 -36.65 -19.17 -1.17
C THR A 47 -36.09 -17.95 -0.44
N THR A 48 -35.97 -18.04 0.88
CA THR A 48 -35.19 -17.06 1.66
C THR A 48 -33.77 -17.20 1.16
N GLU A 49 -33.30 -16.21 0.42
CA GLU A 49 -31.89 -16.11 0.04
C GLU A 49 -31.09 -16.13 1.33
N ALA A 50 -30.17 -17.08 1.47
CA ALA A 50 -29.36 -17.19 2.67
C ALA A 50 -28.57 -15.90 2.84
N ASP A 51 -28.49 -15.39 4.06
CA ASP A 51 -27.67 -14.21 4.38
C ASP A 51 -26.21 -14.53 3.98
N PRO A 52 -25.60 -13.81 3.04
CA PRO A 52 -24.23 -14.07 2.61
C PRO A 52 -23.21 -13.90 3.74
N ARG A 53 -23.60 -13.30 4.86
CA ARG A 53 -22.77 -13.06 6.04
C ARG A 53 -22.97 -14.10 7.16
N ALA A 54 -23.81 -15.13 6.94
CA ALA A 54 -24.14 -16.11 7.99
C ALA A 54 -22.90 -16.84 8.55
N ASP A 55 -21.85 -16.99 7.74
CA ASP A 55 -20.60 -17.65 8.11
C ASP A 55 -19.44 -16.67 8.40
N TRP A 56 -19.72 -15.35 8.47
CA TRP A 56 -18.69 -14.38 8.78
C TRP A 56 -18.33 -14.40 10.26
N PRO A 57 -17.06 -14.18 10.62
CA PRO A 57 -16.68 -14.02 12.03
C PRO A 57 -17.24 -12.71 12.60
N ASP A 58 -17.34 -12.64 13.92
CA ASP A 58 -17.76 -11.41 14.61
C ASP A 58 -16.66 -10.32 14.57
N GLN A 59 -15.40 -10.73 14.40
CA GLN A 59 -14.24 -9.86 14.40
C GLN A 59 -13.20 -10.32 13.36
N LEU A 60 -12.51 -9.36 12.75
CA LEU A 60 -11.30 -9.56 11.94
C LEU A 60 -10.12 -8.82 12.54
N ILE A 61 -8.94 -9.44 12.54
CA ILE A 61 -7.68 -8.80 12.89
C ILE A 61 -6.87 -8.55 11.62
N PHE A 62 -6.59 -7.27 11.33
CA PHE A 62 -5.81 -6.85 10.17
C PHE A 62 -4.43 -6.40 10.63
N GLY A 63 -3.40 -7.18 10.29
CA GLY A 63 -2.02 -6.92 10.65
C GLY A 63 -1.28 -6.07 9.62
N PHE A 64 -0.37 -5.23 10.11
CA PHE A 64 0.47 -4.33 9.31
C PHE A 64 1.94 -4.49 9.71
N VAL A 65 2.86 -4.38 8.75
CA VAL A 65 4.30 -4.36 9.04
C VAL A 65 4.73 -2.99 9.56
N PRO A 66 5.72 -2.91 10.47
CA PRO A 66 6.23 -1.63 10.97
C PRO A 66 7.21 -1.01 9.95
N SER A 67 6.68 -0.41 8.88
CA SER A 67 7.49 0.22 7.82
C SER A 67 8.07 1.58 8.24
N GLN A 68 7.47 2.21 9.23
CA GLN A 68 7.81 3.50 9.82
C GLN A 68 7.64 3.40 11.35
N GLU A 69 7.73 4.52 12.06
CA GLU A 69 7.48 4.55 13.52
C GLU A 69 6.09 3.99 13.86
N VAL A 70 6.06 3.01 14.77
CA VAL A 70 4.86 2.21 15.07
C VAL A 70 3.72 3.07 15.60
N GLU A 71 4.02 4.09 16.41
CA GLU A 71 2.99 4.96 17.03
C GLU A 71 2.25 5.78 15.96
N GLU A 72 2.96 6.28 14.94
CA GLU A 72 2.37 7.05 13.83
C GLU A 72 1.51 6.14 12.94
N LEU A 73 2.03 4.96 12.58
CA LEU A 73 1.28 3.98 11.79
C LEU A 73 0.00 3.51 12.49
N GLN A 74 0.01 3.35 13.81
CA GLN A 74 -1.12 2.81 14.54
C GLN A 74 -2.35 3.73 14.48
N ASP A 75 -2.18 5.04 14.50
CA ASP A 75 -3.29 6.00 14.41
C ASP A 75 -4.00 5.91 13.04
N ASP A 76 -3.25 5.76 11.95
CA ASP A 76 -3.79 5.59 10.60
C ASP A 76 -4.41 4.19 10.41
N VAL A 77 -3.79 3.16 10.98
CA VAL A 77 -4.32 1.79 11.02
C VAL A 77 -5.65 1.73 11.77
N ASP A 78 -5.78 2.42 12.91
CA ASP A 78 -7.02 2.49 13.68
C ASP A 78 -8.13 3.19 12.89
N THR A 79 -7.78 4.28 12.19
CA THR A 79 -8.71 4.99 11.31
C THR A 79 -9.20 4.11 10.17
N PHE A 80 -8.29 3.41 9.52
CA PHE A 80 -8.62 2.47 8.44
C PHE A 80 -9.48 1.30 8.94
N ALA A 81 -9.13 0.69 10.07
CA ALA A 81 -9.87 -0.40 10.67
C ALA A 81 -11.31 0.01 11.05
N ALA A 82 -11.50 1.23 11.57
CA ALA A 82 -12.83 1.76 11.90
C ALA A 82 -13.72 1.87 10.65
N VAL A 83 -13.17 2.36 9.53
CA VAL A 83 -13.91 2.45 8.27
C VAL A 83 -14.29 1.07 7.73
N LEU A 84 -13.38 0.10 7.81
CA LEU A 84 -13.68 -1.28 7.42
C LEU A 84 -14.75 -1.90 8.31
N SER A 85 -14.71 -1.64 9.63
CA SER A 85 -15.76 -2.11 10.57
C SER A 85 -17.15 -1.61 10.18
N ASP A 86 -17.25 -0.31 9.86
CA ASP A 86 -18.51 0.30 9.43
C ASP A 86 -19.00 -0.29 8.09
N ALA A 87 -18.11 -0.48 7.13
CA ALA A 87 -18.44 -1.01 5.80
C ALA A 87 -18.87 -2.49 5.84
N LEU A 88 -18.20 -3.30 6.65
CA LEU A 88 -18.45 -4.74 6.74
C LEU A 88 -19.57 -5.08 7.74
N GLY A 89 -19.81 -4.21 8.73
CA GLY A 89 -20.77 -4.47 9.82
C GLY A 89 -20.30 -5.54 10.80
N ILE A 90 -18.98 -5.77 10.89
CA ILE A 90 -18.30 -6.61 11.89
C ILE A 90 -17.14 -5.82 12.48
N ASP A 91 -16.64 -6.26 13.64
CA ASP A 91 -15.51 -5.59 14.28
C ASP A 91 -14.22 -5.85 13.50
N VAL A 92 -13.47 -4.81 13.12
CA VAL A 92 -12.14 -4.90 12.52
C VAL A 92 -11.14 -4.22 13.42
N VAL A 93 -10.11 -4.94 13.81
CA VAL A 93 -9.04 -4.45 14.68
C VAL A 93 -7.76 -4.39 13.87
N GLY A 94 -7.18 -3.21 13.73
CA GLY A 94 -5.89 -3.00 13.10
C GLY A 94 -4.75 -3.18 14.10
N VAL A 95 -3.69 -3.86 13.70
CA VAL A 95 -2.52 -4.12 14.56
C VAL A 95 -1.24 -3.94 13.78
N VAL A 96 -0.38 -3.03 14.23
CA VAL A 96 1.00 -2.97 13.73
C VAL A 96 1.84 -3.98 14.50
N THR A 97 2.51 -4.89 13.78
CA THR A 97 3.36 -5.92 14.39
C THR A 97 4.70 -5.35 14.86
N THR A 98 5.40 -6.05 15.74
CA THR A 98 6.71 -5.61 16.25
C THR A 98 7.82 -5.68 15.23
N ASP A 99 7.67 -6.55 14.23
CA ASP A 99 8.60 -6.74 13.13
C ASP A 99 7.89 -7.36 11.91
N TYR A 100 8.56 -7.37 10.78
CA TYR A 100 8.02 -7.88 9.51
C TYR A 100 7.72 -9.39 9.54
N THR A 101 8.54 -10.17 10.25
CA THR A 101 8.36 -11.63 10.39
C THR A 101 7.14 -11.93 11.25
N GLY A 102 6.91 -11.12 12.29
CA GLY A 102 5.78 -11.23 13.21
C GLY A 102 4.43 -11.24 12.51
N LEU A 103 4.26 -10.47 11.41
CA LEU A 103 3.03 -10.49 10.63
C LEU A 103 2.80 -11.85 9.95
N GLY A 104 3.84 -12.44 9.35
CA GLY A 104 3.75 -13.78 8.75
C GLY A 104 3.36 -14.84 9.77
N VAL A 105 3.95 -14.77 10.96
CA VAL A 105 3.60 -15.67 12.09
C VAL A 105 2.17 -15.45 12.54
N ALA A 106 1.74 -14.20 12.72
CA ALA A 106 0.40 -13.87 13.19
C ALA A 106 -0.67 -14.41 12.22
N LEU A 107 -0.50 -14.18 10.92
CA LEU A 107 -1.44 -14.66 9.91
C LEU A 107 -1.41 -16.19 9.78
N GLY A 108 -0.21 -16.80 9.71
CA GLY A 108 -0.03 -18.24 9.57
C GLY A 108 -0.55 -19.05 10.75
N THR A 109 -0.53 -18.48 11.98
CA THR A 109 -1.04 -19.11 13.19
C THR A 109 -2.47 -18.73 13.55
N GLY A 110 -3.12 -17.87 12.77
CA GLY A 110 -4.49 -17.42 13.00
C GLY A 110 -4.64 -16.38 14.13
N GLN A 111 -3.55 -15.67 14.45
CA GLN A 111 -3.59 -14.51 15.35
C GLN A 111 -3.96 -13.21 14.62
N ALA A 112 -3.83 -13.20 13.28
CA ALA A 112 -4.38 -12.21 12.39
C ALA A 112 -5.14 -12.92 11.27
N ASP A 113 -6.14 -12.25 10.69
CA ASP A 113 -6.99 -12.76 9.62
C ASP A 113 -6.58 -12.23 8.25
N LEU A 114 -6.06 -10.99 8.24
CA LEU A 114 -5.50 -10.32 7.07
C LEU A 114 -4.13 -9.75 7.40
N GLY A 115 -3.31 -9.53 6.38
CA GLY A 115 -2.01 -8.87 6.54
C GLY A 115 -1.62 -8.08 5.33
N ALA A 116 -1.13 -6.85 5.56
CA ALA A 116 -0.48 -6.01 4.57
C ALA A 116 1.03 -6.27 4.59
N PHE A 117 1.54 -6.90 3.55
CA PHE A 117 2.92 -7.35 3.45
C PHE A 117 3.70 -6.61 2.39
N GLY A 118 4.97 -6.29 2.67
CA GLY A 118 5.92 -6.17 1.59
C GLY A 118 6.07 -7.51 0.86
N PRO A 119 6.30 -7.54 -0.45
CA PRO A 119 6.19 -8.76 -1.24
C PRO A 119 7.16 -9.88 -0.83
N ALA A 120 8.38 -9.55 -0.37
CA ALA A 120 9.30 -10.58 0.16
C ALA A 120 8.79 -11.18 1.47
N GLY A 121 8.23 -10.36 2.36
CA GLY A 121 7.62 -10.81 3.61
C GLY A 121 6.48 -11.82 3.36
N TYR A 122 5.62 -11.53 2.39
CA TYR A 122 4.58 -12.48 1.97
C TYR A 122 5.18 -13.80 1.42
N VAL A 123 6.19 -13.71 0.55
CA VAL A 123 6.82 -14.91 -0.02
C VAL A 123 7.40 -15.80 1.07
N LEU A 124 8.11 -15.22 2.05
CA LEU A 124 8.68 -15.96 3.18
C LEU A 124 7.59 -16.58 4.06
N ALA A 125 6.55 -15.83 4.38
CA ALA A 125 5.42 -16.34 5.15
C ALA A 125 4.72 -17.49 4.41
N ASN A 126 4.47 -17.36 3.10
CA ASN A 126 3.80 -18.36 2.28
C ASN A 126 4.64 -19.61 2.03
N GLN A 127 5.98 -19.54 2.20
CA GLN A 127 6.85 -20.74 2.21
C GLN A 127 6.69 -21.56 3.49
N THR A 128 6.29 -20.92 4.58
CA THR A 128 6.17 -21.54 5.91
C THR A 128 4.76 -22.01 6.20
N TYR A 129 3.77 -21.25 5.73
CA TYR A 129 2.33 -21.45 6.02
C TYR A 129 1.56 -21.63 4.72
N ASP A 130 0.75 -22.66 4.63
CA ASP A 130 -0.05 -23.03 3.44
C ASP A 130 -1.49 -22.51 3.47
N ASN A 131 -1.84 -21.73 4.50
CA ASN A 131 -3.17 -21.17 4.73
C ASN A 131 -3.29 -19.68 4.33
N LEU A 132 -2.30 -19.12 3.64
CA LEU A 132 -2.32 -17.73 3.18
C LEU A 132 -2.80 -17.67 1.72
N GLU A 133 -3.76 -16.80 1.46
CA GLU A 133 -4.28 -16.52 0.12
C GLU A 133 -4.06 -15.04 -0.22
N LEU A 134 -3.64 -14.77 -1.45
CA LEU A 134 -3.50 -13.39 -1.94
C LEU A 134 -4.87 -12.81 -2.25
N LEU A 135 -5.21 -11.70 -1.58
CA LEU A 135 -6.44 -10.96 -1.80
C LEU A 135 -6.26 -9.84 -2.82
N ALA A 136 -5.24 -9.02 -2.62
CA ALA A 136 -5.03 -7.80 -3.39
C ALA A 136 -3.55 -7.45 -3.54
N GLN A 137 -3.27 -6.58 -4.49
CA GLN A 137 -2.00 -5.88 -4.69
C GLN A 137 -2.26 -4.38 -4.66
N SER A 138 -1.42 -3.63 -3.98
CA SER A 138 -1.49 -2.19 -3.97
C SER A 138 -0.94 -1.58 -5.26
N VAL A 139 -1.45 -0.40 -5.58
CA VAL A 139 -0.98 0.45 -6.67
C VAL A 139 -0.49 1.75 -6.04
N ARG A 140 0.70 2.19 -6.41
CA ARG A 140 1.27 3.47 -6.01
C ARG A 140 1.39 4.36 -7.22
N PHE A 141 0.75 5.52 -7.20
CA PHE A 141 0.82 6.51 -8.29
C PHE A 141 0.54 5.93 -9.68
N GLY A 142 -0.38 4.97 -9.77
CA GLY A 142 -0.79 4.32 -11.02
C GLY A 142 0.12 3.18 -11.48
N ASP A 143 1.18 2.80 -10.73
CA ASP A 143 2.07 1.67 -11.05
C ASP A 143 1.90 0.54 -10.00
N PRO A 144 1.71 -0.72 -10.41
CA PRO A 144 1.68 -1.88 -9.52
C PRO A 144 3.08 -2.33 -9.06
N THR A 145 4.12 -1.58 -9.46
CA THR A 145 5.53 -1.82 -9.11
C THR A 145 6.20 -0.56 -8.59
N TYR A 146 7.28 -0.74 -7.85
CA TYR A 146 8.13 0.34 -7.34
C TYR A 146 9.61 -0.06 -7.44
N HIS A 147 10.51 0.73 -6.87
CA HIS A 147 11.95 0.45 -6.80
C HIS A 147 12.46 0.63 -5.38
N GLY A 148 13.56 -0.03 -5.05
CA GLY A 148 14.42 0.42 -3.98
C GLY A 148 15.34 1.53 -4.45
N GLN A 149 15.71 2.44 -3.56
CA GLN A 149 16.66 3.51 -3.82
C GLN A 149 17.89 3.36 -2.95
N TRP A 150 19.06 3.62 -3.55
CA TRP A 150 20.32 3.80 -2.86
C TRP A 150 20.59 5.28 -2.70
N PHE A 151 20.89 5.71 -1.50
CA PHE A 151 21.13 7.11 -1.20
C PHE A 151 22.32 7.32 -0.26
N THR A 152 22.87 8.52 -0.28
CA THR A 152 24.05 8.94 0.50
C THR A 152 23.92 10.41 0.91
N ASN A 153 24.67 10.84 1.92
CA ASN A 153 24.83 12.24 2.28
C ASN A 153 26.15 12.84 1.74
N ASP A 154 26.92 12.08 0.97
CA ASP A 154 28.17 12.53 0.37
C ASP A 154 27.99 12.86 -1.13
N PRO A 155 27.86 14.13 -1.51
CA PRO A 155 27.68 14.51 -2.92
C PRO A 155 28.87 14.13 -3.82
N SER A 156 30.04 13.87 -3.25
CA SER A 156 31.23 13.47 -4.04
C SER A 156 31.06 12.10 -4.69
N VAL A 157 30.14 11.29 -4.20
CA VAL A 157 29.76 9.97 -4.77
C VAL A 157 29.26 10.13 -6.21
N CYS A 158 28.60 11.24 -6.54
CA CYS A 158 28.04 11.47 -7.87
C CYS A 158 29.08 11.75 -8.97
N GLY A 159 30.29 12.17 -8.60
CA GLY A 159 31.29 12.61 -9.60
C GLY A 159 30.93 13.88 -10.35
N ALA A 160 29.77 14.46 -10.12
CA ALA A 160 29.28 15.74 -10.63
C ALA A 160 28.33 16.34 -9.56
N ASP A 161 27.91 17.60 -9.75
CA ASP A 161 26.94 18.23 -8.85
C ASP A 161 25.61 17.49 -8.92
N PRO A 162 25.01 17.10 -7.76
CA PRO A 162 23.69 16.52 -7.71
C PRO A 162 22.63 17.47 -8.29
N VAL A 163 21.59 16.90 -8.89
CA VAL A 163 20.49 17.62 -9.53
C VAL A 163 19.14 17.12 -9.00
N GLU A 164 18.10 17.93 -9.11
CA GLU A 164 16.76 17.49 -8.78
C GLU A 164 16.29 16.40 -9.75
N GLY A 165 15.84 15.28 -9.21
CA GLY A 165 15.36 14.16 -10.00
C GLY A 165 15.48 12.82 -9.30
N ALA A 166 15.23 11.75 -10.03
CA ALA A 166 15.40 10.39 -9.54
C ALA A 166 15.68 9.40 -10.67
N PHE A 167 15.97 8.17 -10.30
CA PHE A 167 16.21 7.08 -11.23
C PHE A 167 15.00 6.17 -11.35
N TYR A 168 14.78 5.69 -12.56
CA TYR A 168 13.85 4.62 -12.90
C TYR A 168 14.55 3.57 -13.73
N TYR A 169 13.86 2.44 -13.91
CA TYR A 169 14.26 1.50 -14.94
C TYR A 169 13.41 1.73 -16.19
N ASP A 170 14.10 1.83 -17.33
CA ASP A 170 13.46 1.78 -18.64
C ASP A 170 12.85 0.38 -18.91
N SER A 171 12.15 0.22 -20.02
CA SER A 171 11.56 -1.06 -20.42
C SER A 171 12.58 -2.17 -20.71
N ALA A 172 13.86 -1.81 -20.87
CA ALA A 172 14.97 -2.75 -21.07
C ALA A 172 15.68 -3.12 -19.76
N GLY A 173 15.29 -2.51 -18.63
CA GLY A 173 15.86 -2.77 -17.31
C GLY A 173 17.13 -1.97 -17.02
N ASN A 174 17.37 -0.86 -17.73
CA ASN A 174 18.47 0.04 -17.41
C ASN A 174 18.01 1.17 -16.50
N ALA A 175 18.82 1.54 -15.51
CA ALA A 175 18.55 2.71 -14.70
C ALA A 175 18.64 3.98 -15.56
N GLU A 176 17.62 4.82 -15.50
CA GLU A 176 17.49 6.07 -16.28
C GLU A 176 17.13 7.21 -15.33
N PHE A 177 17.85 8.32 -15.43
CA PHE A 177 17.54 9.55 -14.69
C PHE A 177 16.31 10.23 -15.29
N ARG A 178 15.44 10.73 -14.43
CA ARG A 178 14.25 11.52 -14.81
C ARG A 178 14.18 12.80 -14.01
N GLU A 179 13.88 13.88 -14.73
CA GLU A 179 13.55 15.15 -14.09
C GLU A 179 12.17 15.09 -13.39
N PRO A 180 11.93 15.96 -12.39
CA PRO A 180 10.77 15.84 -11.48
C PRO A 180 9.41 15.99 -12.12
N THR A 181 9.32 16.55 -13.32
CA THR A 181 8.08 17.04 -13.92
C THR A 181 7.03 15.99 -14.26
N ASP A 182 7.39 14.71 -14.29
CA ASP A 182 6.52 13.69 -14.88
C ASP A 182 6.05 12.58 -13.93
N THR A 183 6.44 12.59 -12.64
CA THR A 183 6.06 11.49 -11.76
C THR A 183 5.82 11.94 -10.31
N PRO A 184 4.57 11.92 -9.84
CA PRO A 184 4.21 12.29 -8.46
C PRO A 184 4.96 11.52 -7.37
N ALA A 185 5.35 10.26 -7.65
CA ALA A 185 6.11 9.42 -6.74
C ALA A 185 7.47 10.01 -6.31
N LEU A 186 8.03 10.92 -7.12
CA LEU A 186 9.34 11.55 -6.86
C LEU A 186 9.28 12.81 -6.04
N GLN A 187 8.08 13.33 -5.82
CA GLN A 187 7.94 14.57 -5.11
C GLN A 187 8.20 14.34 -3.63
N VAL A 188 9.41 14.62 -3.20
CA VAL A 188 9.77 14.74 -1.78
C VAL A 188 9.00 15.90 -1.13
N GLY A 189 8.54 16.85 -1.94
CA GLY A 189 7.35 17.68 -1.87
C GLY A 189 7.18 18.61 -0.70
N TRP A 190 8.23 19.37 -0.27
CA TRP A 190 8.04 20.49 0.66
C TRP A 190 8.76 21.73 0.17
N ASN A 191 8.02 22.85 0.16
CA ASN A 191 8.65 24.16 0.11
C ASN A 191 9.35 24.42 1.44
N GLY A 192 10.42 25.19 1.41
CA GLY A 192 11.15 25.59 2.61
C GLY A 192 10.36 26.42 3.63
N ASP A 193 9.06 26.66 3.40
CA ASP A 193 8.12 27.31 4.32
C ASP A 193 7.17 26.30 5.00
N GLY A 194 7.35 24.99 4.78
CA GLY A 194 6.55 23.93 5.37
C GLY A 194 5.19 23.73 4.69
N THR A 195 4.99 24.25 3.48
CA THR A 195 3.80 23.97 2.67
C THR A 195 4.10 22.89 1.64
N ARG A 196 3.19 21.93 1.50
CA ARG A 196 3.20 20.95 0.41
C ARG A 196 2.83 21.70 -0.87
N ASP A 197 3.73 21.69 -1.85
CA ASP A 197 3.43 22.17 -3.19
C ASP A 197 3.40 20.97 -4.14
N ASP A 198 2.27 20.74 -4.78
CA ASP A 198 2.06 19.65 -5.74
C ASP A 198 2.94 19.79 -7.01
N ALA A 199 3.69 20.88 -7.11
CA ALA A 199 4.54 21.20 -8.27
C ALA A 199 6.02 20.97 -8.02
N VAL A 200 6.45 20.31 -6.91
CA VAL A 200 7.78 20.54 -6.44
C VAL A 200 8.67 19.37 -6.19
N SER A 201 9.87 19.72 -6.52
CA SER A 201 11.19 19.20 -6.21
C SER A 201 11.22 17.76 -5.76
N ALA A 202 11.54 16.91 -6.69
CA ALA A 202 12.25 15.69 -6.37
C ALA A 202 13.46 16.13 -5.54
N GLY A 203 13.79 15.39 -4.50
CA GLY A 203 15.05 15.62 -3.84
C GLY A 203 16.23 15.44 -4.81
N LEU A 204 17.41 15.76 -4.36
CA LEU A 204 18.62 15.63 -5.18
C LEU A 204 18.93 14.16 -5.49
N ALA A 205 19.42 13.95 -6.72
CA ALA A 205 20.00 12.69 -7.17
C ALA A 205 21.28 12.97 -7.95
N CYS A 206 22.13 11.96 -8.10
CA CYS A 206 23.24 12.04 -9.05
C CYS A 206 22.69 12.16 -10.48
N PRO A 207 23.31 12.93 -11.38
CA PRO A 207 22.81 13.10 -12.76
C PRO A 207 22.91 11.83 -13.61
N GLU A 208 23.70 10.85 -13.16
CA GLU A 208 23.87 9.54 -13.78
C GLU A 208 23.90 8.46 -12.69
N PRO A 209 23.43 7.24 -12.94
CA PRO A 209 23.52 6.15 -11.99
C PRO A 209 24.97 5.84 -11.63
N VAL A 210 25.28 5.80 -10.35
CA VAL A 210 26.61 5.50 -9.85
C VAL A 210 26.76 4.00 -9.62
N SER A 211 27.95 3.44 -9.91
CA SER A 211 28.26 2.04 -9.61
C SER A 211 28.04 1.73 -8.14
N ILE A 212 27.46 0.59 -7.86
CA ILE A 212 27.24 0.10 -6.49
C ILE A 212 28.57 -0.18 -5.74
N ASP A 213 29.71 -0.21 -6.45
CA ASP A 213 31.05 -0.38 -5.84
C ASP A 213 31.41 0.73 -4.83
N VAL A 214 30.72 1.87 -4.87
CA VAL A 214 30.92 2.96 -3.90
C VAL A 214 30.59 2.59 -2.46
N VAL A 215 29.88 1.49 -2.23
CA VAL A 215 29.55 0.99 -0.89
C VAL A 215 30.74 0.36 -0.17
N LYS A 216 31.79 -0.01 -0.90
CA LYS A 216 32.95 -0.70 -0.30
C LYS A 216 33.64 0.17 0.73
N GLY A 217 33.81 -0.38 1.94
CA GLY A 217 34.39 0.29 3.09
C GLY A 217 33.50 1.33 3.74
N LYS A 218 32.19 1.35 3.40
CA LYS A 218 31.18 2.24 3.94
C LYS A 218 30.23 1.52 4.89
N THR A 219 29.53 2.28 5.72
CA THR A 219 28.43 1.78 6.54
C THR A 219 27.11 1.93 5.80
N ILE A 220 26.39 0.82 5.61
CA ILE A 220 25.07 0.78 4.96
C ILE A 220 23.98 0.66 6.01
N ALA A 221 23.02 1.56 6.00
CA ALA A 221 21.77 1.45 6.74
C ALA A 221 20.75 0.66 5.92
N PHE A 222 20.51 -0.59 6.30
CA PHE A 222 19.37 -1.39 5.85
C PHE A 222 18.15 -1.14 6.75
N THR A 223 16.95 -1.44 6.28
CA THR A 223 15.72 -1.30 7.07
C THR A 223 15.54 -2.48 8.03
N THR A 224 15.03 -3.61 7.52
CA THR A 224 14.88 -4.88 8.22
C THR A 224 15.27 -6.02 7.29
N GLU A 225 15.66 -7.18 7.83
CA GLU A 225 16.15 -8.32 7.03
C GLU A 225 15.10 -8.88 6.05
N THR A 226 13.81 -8.68 6.30
CA THR A 226 12.71 -9.16 5.45
C THR A 226 12.11 -8.08 4.55
N SER A 227 12.64 -6.86 4.58
CA SER A 227 12.22 -5.79 3.70
C SER A 227 12.70 -6.03 2.27
N THR A 228 11.77 -5.96 1.32
CA THR A 228 12.07 -6.20 -0.11
C THR A 228 13.02 -5.15 -0.67
N SER A 229 12.67 -3.86 -0.51
CA SER A 229 13.47 -2.72 -1.03
C SER A 229 14.56 -2.27 -0.10
N GLY A 230 14.40 -2.51 1.21
CA GLY A 230 15.37 -2.07 2.22
C GLY A 230 16.44 -3.10 2.56
N PHE A 231 16.39 -4.32 2.01
CA PHE A 231 17.40 -5.37 2.26
C PHE A 231 17.53 -6.39 1.12
N ILE A 232 16.46 -7.11 0.75
CA ILE A 232 16.53 -8.28 -0.15
C ILE A 232 17.08 -7.88 -1.53
N PHE A 233 16.45 -6.94 -2.22
CA PHE A 233 16.88 -6.50 -3.56
C PHE A 233 18.22 -5.77 -3.55
N PRO A 234 18.50 -4.85 -2.60
CA PRO A 234 19.84 -4.29 -2.44
C PRO A 234 20.94 -5.33 -2.26
N THR A 235 20.71 -6.35 -1.40
CA THR A 235 21.68 -7.42 -1.18
C THR A 235 21.93 -8.25 -2.44
N ILE A 236 20.87 -8.50 -3.24
CA ILE A 236 21.02 -9.17 -4.54
C ILE A 236 21.91 -8.34 -5.47
N GLN A 237 21.68 -7.01 -5.56
CA GLN A 237 22.54 -6.12 -6.38
C GLN A 237 24.01 -6.17 -5.91
N LEU A 238 24.25 -6.16 -4.60
CA LEU A 238 25.60 -6.29 -4.06
C LEU A 238 26.25 -7.60 -4.49
N LEU A 239 25.54 -8.73 -4.35
CA LEU A 239 26.06 -10.04 -4.76
C LEU A 239 26.31 -10.14 -6.28
N GLU A 240 25.43 -9.56 -7.10
CA GLU A 240 25.60 -9.50 -8.56
C GLU A 240 26.81 -8.64 -8.97
N ALA A 241 27.12 -7.61 -8.20
CA ALA A 241 28.33 -6.81 -8.34
C ALA A 241 29.59 -7.49 -7.75
N GLY A 242 29.45 -8.68 -7.14
CA GLY A 242 30.55 -9.40 -6.50
C GLY A 242 30.98 -8.78 -5.17
N ILE A 243 30.11 -8.01 -4.52
CA ILE A 243 30.31 -7.36 -3.22
C ILE A 243 29.73 -8.29 -2.14
N VAL A 244 30.52 -8.61 -1.15
CA VAL A 244 30.14 -9.50 -0.06
C VAL A 244 30.12 -8.75 1.27
N ASP A 245 29.51 -9.33 2.30
CA ASP A 245 29.29 -8.75 3.63
C ASP A 245 30.55 -8.25 4.34
N THR A 246 31.72 -8.73 3.94
CA THR A 246 33.02 -8.26 4.46
C THR A 246 33.55 -7.00 3.76
N ASP A 247 32.91 -6.57 2.68
CA ASP A 247 33.32 -5.40 1.92
C ASP A 247 32.71 -4.08 2.45
N TYR A 248 31.72 -4.16 3.34
CA TYR A 248 31.04 -3.02 3.95
C TYR A 248 30.65 -3.31 5.40
N GLU A 249 30.27 -2.28 6.15
CA GLU A 249 29.61 -2.43 7.45
C GLU A 249 28.11 -2.26 7.29
N SER A 250 27.29 -2.97 8.07
CA SER A 250 25.84 -2.86 8.02
C SER A 250 25.25 -2.53 9.37
N ILE A 251 24.21 -1.68 9.36
CA ILE A 251 23.29 -1.46 10.48
C ILE A 251 21.86 -1.69 10.01
N PHE A 252 21.00 -2.17 10.91
CA PHE A 252 19.57 -2.28 10.68
C PHE A 252 18.88 -1.14 11.41
N ALA A 253 18.22 -0.27 10.66
CA ALA A 253 17.61 0.97 11.15
C ALA A 253 16.18 0.78 11.69
N GLY A 254 15.60 -0.42 11.52
CA GLY A 254 14.28 -0.78 12.03
C GLY A 254 13.11 -0.43 11.10
N GLY A 255 13.22 0.65 10.33
CA GLY A 255 12.19 1.13 9.40
C GLY A 255 12.80 1.85 8.21
N HIS A 256 11.93 2.29 7.30
CA HIS A 256 12.35 3.04 6.11
C HIS A 256 12.75 4.48 6.43
N ASP A 257 12.04 5.12 7.32
CA ASP A 257 12.33 6.41 7.96
C ASP A 257 13.65 6.38 8.72
N GLY A 258 13.89 5.31 9.50
CA GLY A 258 15.13 5.08 10.21
C GLY A 258 16.35 4.99 9.29
N ALA A 259 16.24 4.31 8.13
CA ALA A 259 17.34 4.23 7.16
C ALA A 259 17.66 5.59 6.55
N VAL A 260 16.64 6.40 6.19
CA VAL A 260 16.82 7.77 5.70
C VAL A 260 17.44 8.65 6.78
N THR A 261 16.95 8.58 8.00
CA THR A 261 17.44 9.35 9.15
C THR A 261 18.90 9.02 9.45
N ALA A 262 19.30 7.76 9.39
CA ALA A 262 20.68 7.35 9.64
C ALA A 262 21.67 8.00 8.66
N VAL A 263 21.29 8.12 7.39
CA VAL A 263 22.12 8.82 6.40
C VAL A 263 22.04 10.33 6.58
N TYR A 264 20.87 10.88 6.82
CA TYR A 264 20.68 12.32 7.08
C TYR A 264 21.55 12.81 8.25
N ASP A 265 21.59 12.06 9.35
CA ASP A 265 22.33 12.40 10.56
C ASP A 265 23.82 11.99 10.48
N GLY A 266 24.25 11.26 9.45
CA GLY A 266 25.63 10.80 9.26
C GLY A 266 26.00 9.59 10.12
N SER A 267 25.02 8.85 10.64
CA SER A 267 25.24 7.58 11.36
C SER A 267 25.52 6.42 10.41
N ALA A 268 25.13 6.56 9.14
CA ALA A 268 25.52 5.70 8.04
C ALA A 268 25.95 6.55 6.85
N ASP A 269 26.86 6.03 6.03
CA ASP A 269 27.32 6.69 4.80
C ASP A 269 26.32 6.51 3.67
N ILE A 270 25.65 5.37 3.64
CA ILE A 270 24.75 4.91 2.58
C ILE A 270 23.51 4.32 3.22
N GLY A 271 22.37 4.50 2.58
CA GLY A 271 21.13 3.87 2.97
C GLY A 271 20.39 3.28 1.79
N VAL A 272 19.45 2.39 2.08
CA VAL A 272 18.55 1.79 1.11
C VAL A 272 17.12 1.79 1.63
N SER A 273 16.16 2.08 0.75
CA SER A 273 14.75 2.15 1.09
C SER A 273 13.89 2.05 -0.16
N PHE A 274 12.58 2.23 -0.04
CA PHE A 274 11.68 2.36 -1.19
C PHE A 274 11.79 3.76 -1.84
N ASP A 275 11.30 3.93 -3.05
CA ASP A 275 11.21 5.20 -3.78
C ASP A 275 9.88 5.94 -3.48
N ASP A 276 9.83 7.12 -2.92
CA ASP A 276 10.91 7.86 -2.28
C ASP A 276 10.68 7.96 -0.77
N ALA A 277 11.45 7.23 0.00
CA ALA A 277 11.29 7.16 1.46
C ALA A 277 11.67 8.48 2.17
N ARG A 278 12.37 9.39 1.50
CA ARG A 278 12.65 10.73 2.06
C ARG A 278 11.37 11.49 2.41
N ARG A 279 10.25 11.14 1.76
CA ARG A 279 8.92 11.70 2.04
C ARG A 279 8.44 11.44 3.46
N SER A 280 8.77 10.29 4.05
CA SER A 280 8.30 9.92 5.39
C SER A 280 8.92 10.75 6.51
N VAL A 281 10.10 11.34 6.30
CA VAL A 281 10.79 12.14 7.33
C VAL A 281 10.80 13.65 7.03
N ARG A 282 10.17 14.10 5.96
CA ARG A 282 10.24 15.48 5.50
C ARG A 282 9.62 16.51 6.45
N GLU A 283 8.66 16.11 7.27
CA GLU A 283 8.03 17.00 8.26
C GLU A 283 9.01 17.38 9.36
N GLU A 284 9.81 16.42 9.82
CA GLU A 284 10.84 16.62 10.82
C GLU A 284 12.15 17.15 10.24
N LYS A 285 12.45 16.77 8.99
CA LYS A 285 13.68 17.07 8.28
C LYS A 285 13.37 17.73 6.91
N PRO A 286 12.95 19.01 6.91
CA PRO A 286 12.47 19.69 5.70
C PRO A 286 13.49 19.75 4.56
N ASP A 287 14.78 19.69 4.85
CA ASP A 287 15.88 19.71 3.89
C ASP A 287 16.41 18.31 3.53
N VAL A 288 15.66 17.25 3.87
CA VAL A 288 16.07 15.87 3.59
C VAL A 288 16.33 15.63 2.10
N GLY A 289 15.53 16.22 1.22
CA GLY A 289 15.71 16.13 -0.23
C GLY A 289 17.01 16.74 -0.75
N GLU A 290 17.61 17.70 -0.02
CA GLU A 290 18.89 18.32 -0.35
C GLU A 290 20.08 17.54 0.24
N LYS A 291 19.89 16.94 1.42
CA LYS A 291 20.97 16.27 2.18
C LYS A 291 21.11 14.80 1.88
N VAL A 292 20.02 14.13 1.54
CA VAL A 292 20.01 12.70 1.21
C VAL A 292 19.85 12.57 -0.30
N ILE A 293 20.92 12.17 -0.95
CA ILE A 293 21.09 12.20 -2.41
C ILE A 293 20.94 10.78 -2.95
N ILE A 294 20.05 10.57 -3.90
CA ILE A 294 19.88 9.27 -4.56
C ILE A 294 20.98 9.06 -5.59
N PHE A 295 21.64 7.90 -5.57
CA PHE A 295 22.72 7.61 -6.52
C PHE A 295 22.48 6.36 -7.39
N ASN A 296 21.56 5.48 -7.00
CA ASN A 296 21.17 4.28 -7.76
C ASN A 296 19.80 3.78 -7.33
N VAL A 297 19.24 2.80 -8.06
CA VAL A 297 17.98 2.10 -7.75
C VAL A 297 18.12 0.59 -7.91
N THR A 298 17.24 -0.16 -7.27
CA THR A 298 17.12 -1.60 -7.47
C THR A 298 16.29 -1.91 -8.73
N PRO A 299 16.32 -3.13 -9.27
CA PRO A 299 15.32 -3.59 -10.23
C PRO A 299 13.88 -3.38 -9.71
N ARG A 300 12.91 -3.42 -10.63
CA ARG A 300 11.49 -3.29 -10.29
C ARG A 300 11.06 -4.34 -9.28
N ILE A 301 10.28 -3.90 -8.30
CA ILE A 301 9.72 -4.69 -7.22
C ILE A 301 8.20 -4.62 -7.34
N SER A 302 7.50 -5.74 -7.18
CA SER A 302 6.04 -5.73 -7.01
C SER A 302 5.67 -4.87 -5.80
N ASN A 303 4.62 -4.07 -5.91
CA ASN A 303 4.08 -3.37 -4.75
C ASN A 303 3.59 -4.34 -3.68
N ASP A 304 3.25 -3.79 -2.50
CA ASP A 304 2.76 -4.53 -1.36
C ASP A 304 1.54 -5.37 -1.72
N VAL A 305 1.39 -6.47 -1.03
CA VAL A 305 0.26 -7.37 -1.20
C VAL A 305 -0.53 -7.51 0.09
N ILE A 306 -1.82 -7.73 -0.05
CA ILE A 306 -2.70 -8.07 1.06
C ILE A 306 -2.99 -9.55 0.98
N ALA A 307 -2.63 -10.28 2.02
CA ALA A 307 -2.96 -11.68 2.20
C ALA A 307 -4.10 -11.84 3.21
N ILE A 308 -4.86 -12.88 3.04
CA ILE A 308 -5.99 -13.25 3.89
C ILE A 308 -5.92 -14.75 4.18
N ARG A 309 -6.46 -15.20 5.30
CA ARG A 309 -6.54 -16.62 5.61
C ARG A 309 -7.45 -17.33 4.62
N ALA A 310 -6.96 -18.42 4.03
CA ALA A 310 -7.65 -19.15 2.96
C ALA A 310 -9.00 -19.74 3.37
N GLU A 311 -9.16 -20.10 4.65
CA GLU A 311 -10.40 -20.68 5.19
C GLU A 311 -11.55 -19.70 5.40
N LEU A 312 -11.31 -18.39 5.29
CA LEU A 312 -12.37 -17.38 5.40
C LEU A 312 -13.34 -17.45 4.23
N PRO A 313 -14.65 -17.13 4.45
CA PRO A 313 -15.64 -17.19 3.38
C PRO A 313 -15.32 -16.28 2.19
N GLU A 314 -15.53 -16.76 0.97
CA GLU A 314 -15.32 -15.97 -0.26
C GLU A 314 -16.14 -14.68 -0.27
N SER A 315 -17.40 -14.73 0.25
CA SER A 315 -18.24 -13.54 0.37
C SER A 315 -17.62 -12.47 1.28
N LEU A 316 -16.86 -12.87 2.30
CA LEU A 316 -16.13 -11.97 3.18
C LEU A 316 -14.90 -11.40 2.47
N LYS A 317 -14.12 -12.24 1.78
CA LYS A 317 -12.96 -11.81 1.00
C LYS A 317 -13.35 -10.76 -0.05
N ASP A 318 -14.48 -11.00 -0.73
CA ASP A 318 -15.00 -10.05 -1.71
C ASP A 318 -15.44 -8.73 -1.06
N ALA A 319 -16.13 -8.80 0.07
CA ALA A 319 -16.58 -7.60 0.79
C ALA A 319 -15.41 -6.79 1.36
N VAL A 320 -14.38 -7.45 1.92
CA VAL A 320 -13.17 -6.79 2.42
C VAL A 320 -12.45 -6.06 1.28
N PHE A 321 -12.22 -6.73 0.15
CA PHE A 321 -11.59 -6.09 -1.00
C PHE A 321 -12.38 -4.86 -1.47
N GLN A 322 -13.70 -4.99 -1.60
CA GLN A 322 -14.54 -3.89 -2.07
C GLN A 322 -14.54 -2.72 -1.07
N ALA A 323 -14.63 -2.99 0.23
CA ALA A 323 -14.58 -1.96 1.27
C ALA A 323 -13.25 -1.18 1.25
N MET A 324 -12.12 -1.87 1.07
CA MET A 324 -10.82 -1.23 0.93
C MET A 324 -10.73 -0.38 -0.34
N ALA A 325 -11.16 -0.90 -1.49
CA ALA A 325 -11.13 -0.18 -2.76
C ALA A 325 -12.04 1.05 -2.75
N ASP A 326 -13.24 0.92 -2.17
CA ASP A 326 -14.18 2.05 -2.02
C ASP A 326 -13.59 3.13 -1.10
N PHE A 327 -12.93 2.76 -0.02
CA PHE A 327 -12.30 3.70 0.91
C PHE A 327 -11.17 4.49 0.25
N ILE A 328 -10.22 3.80 -0.40
CA ILE A 328 -9.10 4.45 -1.13
C ILE A 328 -9.60 5.45 -2.17
N GLY A 329 -10.74 5.18 -2.81
CA GLY A 329 -11.38 6.08 -3.77
C GLY A 329 -11.96 7.36 -3.18
N THR A 330 -11.97 7.52 -1.84
CA THR A 330 -12.44 8.75 -1.16
C THR A 330 -11.28 9.70 -0.85
N GLU A 331 -11.56 11.00 -0.67
CA GLU A 331 -10.54 11.99 -0.26
C GLU A 331 -9.88 11.61 1.08
N ALA A 332 -10.68 11.22 2.08
CA ALA A 332 -10.17 10.78 3.38
C ALA A 332 -9.37 9.48 3.29
N GLY A 333 -9.81 8.54 2.45
CA GLY A 333 -9.09 7.29 2.23
C GLY A 333 -7.76 7.49 1.52
N ALA A 334 -7.70 8.37 0.54
CA ALA A 334 -6.46 8.72 -0.13
C ALA A 334 -5.43 9.33 0.86
N GLU A 335 -5.87 10.18 1.80
CA GLU A 335 -4.99 10.76 2.83
C GLU A 335 -4.44 9.68 3.77
N VAL A 336 -5.30 8.83 4.33
CA VAL A 336 -4.91 7.74 5.25
C VAL A 336 -4.00 6.72 4.55
N MET A 337 -4.33 6.32 3.33
CA MET A 337 -3.55 5.29 2.62
C MET A 337 -2.22 5.82 2.07
N ASP A 338 -2.12 7.13 1.77
CA ASP A 338 -0.82 7.76 1.47
C ASP A 338 0.07 7.78 2.71
N ALA A 339 -0.47 8.12 3.87
CA ALA A 339 0.26 8.13 5.13
C ALA A 339 0.73 6.72 5.54
N LEU A 340 -0.12 5.70 5.40
CA LEU A 340 0.22 4.32 5.73
C LEU A 340 1.37 3.79 4.85
N TYR A 341 1.15 3.69 3.55
CA TYR A 341 2.08 3.02 2.63
C TYR A 341 2.10 3.64 1.22
N SER A 342 1.63 4.87 1.06
CA SER A 342 1.49 5.54 -0.24
C SER A 342 0.65 4.75 -1.27
N TRP A 343 -0.37 4.04 -0.80
CA TRP A 343 -1.29 3.34 -1.70
C TRP A 343 -2.30 4.31 -2.29
N THR A 344 -2.36 4.36 -3.61
CA THR A 344 -3.30 5.23 -4.34
C THR A 344 -4.46 4.46 -4.98
N ASP A 345 -4.33 3.13 -5.08
CA ASP A 345 -5.37 2.22 -5.56
C ASP A 345 -5.06 0.77 -5.13
N LEU A 346 -6.03 -0.12 -5.32
CA LEU A 346 -5.91 -1.56 -5.11
C LEU A 346 -6.41 -2.34 -6.33
N THR A 347 -5.72 -3.40 -6.68
CA THR A 347 -6.18 -4.38 -7.66
C THR A 347 -6.31 -5.76 -7.03
N ARG A 348 -7.26 -6.56 -7.51
CA ARG A 348 -7.27 -7.99 -7.15
C ARG A 348 -5.96 -8.63 -7.56
N ALA A 349 -5.40 -9.46 -6.68
CA ALA A 349 -4.24 -10.25 -7.02
C ALA A 349 -4.57 -11.17 -8.21
N ASP A 350 -3.73 -11.15 -9.23
CA ASP A 350 -3.92 -11.88 -10.47
C ASP A 350 -2.67 -12.70 -10.86
N ALA A 351 -2.68 -13.27 -12.06
CA ALA A 351 -1.55 -14.05 -12.58
C ALA A 351 -0.26 -13.20 -12.70
N THR A 352 -0.37 -11.90 -12.93
CA THR A 352 0.78 -10.99 -13.03
C THR A 352 1.40 -10.76 -11.65
N THR A 353 0.56 -10.57 -10.64
CA THR A 353 0.98 -10.49 -9.23
C THR A 353 1.74 -11.76 -8.83
N LEU A 354 1.16 -12.94 -9.10
CA LEU A 354 1.79 -14.22 -8.79
C LEU A 354 3.14 -14.39 -9.50
N GLN A 355 3.25 -14.00 -10.78
CA GLN A 355 4.50 -14.08 -11.53
C GLN A 355 5.58 -13.16 -10.91
N SER A 356 5.22 -11.98 -10.45
CA SER A 356 6.13 -11.05 -9.79
C SER A 356 6.63 -11.62 -8.46
N LEU A 357 5.76 -12.26 -7.67
CA LEU A 357 6.11 -12.92 -6.42
C LEU A 357 7.00 -14.15 -6.61
N GLU A 358 6.80 -14.92 -7.68
CA GLU A 358 7.72 -16.03 -8.05
C GLU A 358 9.12 -15.51 -8.40
N ALA A 359 9.23 -14.35 -9.04
CA ALA A 359 10.53 -13.72 -9.30
C ALA A 359 11.23 -13.30 -7.99
N ILE A 360 10.47 -12.77 -7.03
CA ILE A 360 10.98 -12.43 -5.68
C ILE A 360 11.42 -13.69 -4.93
N LYS A 361 10.65 -14.76 -5.01
CA LYS A 361 11.00 -16.05 -4.43
C LYS A 361 12.32 -16.59 -4.99
N ALA A 362 12.49 -16.57 -6.30
CA ALA A 362 13.75 -16.99 -6.93
C ALA A 362 14.94 -16.11 -6.49
N ALA A 363 14.70 -14.82 -6.24
CA ALA A 363 15.70 -13.90 -5.72
C ALA A 363 16.09 -14.25 -4.27
N ILE A 364 15.12 -14.53 -3.41
CA ILE A 364 15.33 -14.96 -2.02
C ILE A 364 16.10 -16.30 -1.97
N GLU A 365 15.73 -17.26 -2.81
CA GLU A 365 16.43 -18.55 -2.92
C GLU A 365 17.90 -18.38 -3.35
N LYS A 366 18.17 -17.43 -4.26
CA LYS A 366 19.54 -17.10 -4.69
C LYS A 366 20.40 -16.56 -3.56
N LEU A 367 19.82 -15.84 -2.61
CA LEU A 367 20.50 -15.37 -1.40
C LEU A 367 20.77 -16.50 -0.40
N GLY A 368 20.09 -17.65 -0.52
CA GLY A 368 20.08 -18.69 0.49
C GLY A 368 19.38 -18.27 1.79
N TYR A 369 18.53 -17.24 1.69
CA TYR A 369 17.82 -16.67 2.82
C TYR A 369 16.53 -17.44 3.09
N THR A 370 16.31 -17.82 4.34
CA THR A 370 15.15 -18.63 4.76
C THR A 370 14.19 -17.87 5.70
N GLY A 371 14.45 -16.61 5.98
CA GLY A 371 13.63 -15.78 6.88
C GLY A 371 13.99 -15.92 8.35
#